data_c3fb1b2e9566eec46c82dde48c4718dd
#
_entry.id   c3fb1b2e9566eec46c82dde48c4718dd
#
_cell.length_a   1.000
_cell.length_b   1.000
_cell.length_c   1.000
_cell.angle_alpha   90.00
_cell.angle_beta   90.00
_cell.angle_gamma   90.00
#
_symmetry.space_group_name_H-M   'P 1'
#
loop_
_entity.id
_entity.type
_entity.pdbx_description
1 polymer ?
#
loop_
_entity_poly.entity_id
_entity_poly.type
_entity_poly.pdbx_seq_one_letter_code
_entity_poly.pdbx_strand_id
1 'polypeptide(L)' 'MMRNFGNVFSTLPGKCFRFVTDGFGRPGQCVEPIVVHGVFEDERGERFEVDACEFHALELREAAPVSEH' A
#
# COMPACT_ATOMS: atom_id res chain seq x y z
N MET A 1 -3.58 -10.21 -20.28
CA MET A 1 -4.13 -10.02 -19.41
C MET A 1 -3.60 -9.42 -18.40
N MET A 2 -4.05 -8.78 -17.77
CA MET A 2 -3.56 -8.11 -16.85
C MET A 2 -3.25 -8.85 -15.75
N ARG A 3 -2.13 -8.74 -15.38
CA ARG A 3 -1.77 -9.35 -14.30
C ARG A 3 -2.26 -8.66 -13.12
N ASN A 4 -2.69 -9.27 -12.27
CA ASN A 4 -3.15 -8.69 -11.09
C ASN A 4 -2.06 -8.59 -10.11
N PHE A 5 -1.65 -7.40 -9.77
CA PHE A 5 -0.66 -7.21 -8.76
C PHE A 5 -1.31 -6.91 -7.42
N GLY A 6 -2.59 -7.22 -7.26
CA GLY A 6 -3.29 -6.88 -6.06
C GLY A 6 -2.74 -7.52 -4.81
N ASN A 7 -2.07 -8.67 -4.96
CA ASN A 7 -1.52 -9.32 -3.81
C ASN A 7 -0.08 -8.94 -3.53
N VAL A 8 0.50 -8.09 -4.33
CA VAL A 8 1.89 -7.72 -4.17
C VAL A 8 1.95 -6.45 -3.34
N PHE A 9 2.64 -6.51 -2.23
CA PHE A 9 2.76 -5.37 -1.34
C PHE A 9 4.06 -5.45 -0.56
N SER A 10 4.41 -4.35 0.08
CA SER A 10 5.65 -4.27 0.84
C SER A 10 5.34 -3.68 2.19
N THR A 11 5.99 -4.16 3.23
CA THR A 11 5.81 -3.61 4.56
C THR A 11 6.91 -2.65 4.94
N LEU A 12 7.73 -2.22 3.97
CA LEU A 12 8.79 -1.28 4.27
C LEU A 12 8.20 0.04 4.72
N PRO A 13 8.67 0.58 5.84
CA PRO A 13 8.14 1.84 6.32
C PRO A 13 8.57 3.00 5.43
N GLY A 14 7.76 4.03 5.41
CA GLY A 14 8.10 5.24 4.66
C GLY A 14 7.66 5.24 3.22
N LYS A 15 7.08 4.14 2.75
CA LYS A 15 6.58 4.07 1.39
C LYS A 15 5.21 3.43 1.39
N CYS A 16 4.40 3.82 0.41
CA CYS A 16 3.08 3.22 0.27
C CYS A 16 3.25 1.73 0.01
N PHE A 17 2.44 0.93 0.64
CA PHE A 17 2.61 -0.52 0.64
C PHE A 17 2.27 -1.16 -0.70
N ARG A 18 1.56 -0.47 -1.56
CA ARG A 18 1.06 -1.08 -2.78
C ARG A 18 2.08 -1.05 -3.90
N PHE A 19 2.03 -2.07 -4.74
CA PHE A 19 2.76 -2.07 -6.00
C PHE A 19 1.79 -1.68 -7.09
N VAL A 20 2.25 -0.89 -8.03
CA VAL A 20 1.43 -0.42 -9.14
C VAL A 20 2.21 -0.63 -10.42
N THR A 21 1.50 -0.57 -11.53
CA THR A 21 2.12 -0.72 -12.84
C THR A 21 2.30 0.66 -13.45
N ASP A 22 3.51 0.95 -13.89
CA ASP A 22 3.76 2.28 -14.47
C ASP A 22 3.24 2.33 -15.90
N GLY A 23 3.47 3.45 -16.57
CA GLY A 23 2.96 3.64 -17.91
C GLY A 23 3.54 2.71 -18.94
N PHE A 24 4.59 1.99 -18.59
CA PHE A 24 5.20 1.04 -19.51
C PHE A 24 4.88 -0.39 -19.14
N GLY A 25 3.97 -0.59 -18.21
CA GLY A 25 3.56 -1.93 -17.82
C GLY A 25 4.47 -2.63 -16.84
N ARG A 26 5.42 -1.91 -16.25
CA ARG A 26 6.34 -2.52 -15.31
C ARG A 26 5.86 -2.31 -13.89
N PRO A 27 5.95 -3.34 -13.04
CA PRO A 27 5.51 -3.16 -11.68
C PRO A 27 6.54 -2.39 -10.87
N GLY A 28 6.07 -1.65 -9.91
CA GLY A 28 6.94 -0.93 -9.01
C GLY A 28 6.16 -0.50 -7.80
N GLN A 29 6.85 -0.12 -6.76
CA GLN A 29 6.18 0.30 -5.55
C GLN A 29 5.60 1.70 -5.77
N CYS A 30 4.41 1.93 -5.22
CA CYS A 30 3.77 3.22 -5.34
C CYS A 30 4.67 4.30 -4.76
N VAL A 31 4.86 5.40 -5.50
CA VAL A 31 5.78 6.44 -5.07
C VAL A 31 5.07 7.65 -4.49
N GLU A 32 3.75 7.58 -4.34
CA GLU A 32 3.02 8.70 -3.77
C GLU A 32 3.38 8.84 -2.29
N PRO A 33 3.35 10.06 -1.77
CA PRO A 33 3.70 10.24 -0.36
C PRO A 33 2.69 9.54 0.54
N ILE A 34 3.19 8.98 1.63
CA ILE A 34 2.30 8.31 2.56
C ILE A 34 1.61 9.36 3.41
N VAL A 35 0.36 9.08 3.75
CA VAL A 35 -0.42 9.99 4.60
C VAL A 35 -1.08 9.26 5.74
N VAL A 36 -1.17 7.92 5.70
CA VAL A 36 -1.78 7.15 6.78
C VAL A 36 -0.94 5.92 7.07
N HIS A 37 -1.17 5.39 8.25
CA HIS A 37 -0.58 4.13 8.67
C HIS A 37 -1.73 3.27 9.15
N GLY A 38 -1.75 2.02 8.80
CA GLY A 38 -2.85 1.15 9.20
C GLY A 38 -2.50 -0.31 8.99
N VAL A 39 -3.54 -1.13 8.95
CA VAL A 39 -3.37 -2.57 8.84
C VAL A 39 -3.92 -3.02 7.49
N PHE A 40 -3.11 -3.76 6.77
CA PHE A 40 -3.56 -4.39 5.53
C PHE A 40 -3.77 -5.87 5.81
N GLU A 41 -4.95 -6.36 5.45
CA GLU A 41 -5.27 -7.77 5.63
C GLU A 41 -5.30 -8.41 4.24
N ASP A 42 -4.49 -9.42 4.04
CA ASP A 42 -4.42 -10.06 2.73
C ASP A 42 -5.57 -11.04 2.56
N GLU A 43 -5.61 -11.70 1.42
CA GLU A 43 -6.76 -12.56 1.15
C GLU A 43 -6.77 -13.78 2.02
N ARG A 44 -5.69 -14.09 2.69
CA ARG A 44 -5.67 -15.22 3.60
C ARG A 44 -5.99 -14.80 5.02
N GLY A 45 -6.27 -13.53 5.23
CA GLY A 45 -6.59 -13.05 6.56
C GLY A 45 -5.38 -12.64 7.39
N GLU A 46 -4.20 -12.62 6.78
CA GLU A 46 -3.01 -12.24 7.51
C GLU A 46 -2.92 -10.73 7.56
N ARG A 47 -2.51 -10.16 8.67
CA ARG A 47 -2.55 -8.73 8.88
C ARG A 47 -1.15 -8.19 8.97
N PHE A 48 -0.92 -7.04 8.33
CA PHE A 48 0.37 -6.40 8.28
C PHE A 48 0.22 -4.91 8.55
N GLU A 49 1.15 -4.36 9.31
CA GLU A 49 1.15 -2.93 9.56
C GLU A 49 1.90 -2.26 8.43
N VAL A 50 1.27 -1.35 7.74
CA VAL A 50 1.84 -0.74 6.55
C VAL A 50 1.49 0.74 6.50
N ASP A 51 2.22 1.47 5.65
CA ASP A 51 1.93 2.86 5.37
C ASP A 51 1.27 2.95 4.00
N ALA A 52 0.45 3.96 3.80
CA ALA A 52 -0.25 4.11 2.53
C ALA A 52 -0.39 5.57 2.14
N CYS A 53 -0.47 5.81 0.85
CA CYS A 53 -0.81 7.11 0.32
C CYS A 53 -2.32 7.29 0.40
N GLU A 54 -2.78 8.50 0.06
CA GLU A 54 -4.21 8.76 0.20
C GLU A 54 -5.03 7.89 -0.75
N PHE A 55 -4.47 7.46 -1.85
CA PHE A 55 -5.23 6.65 -2.81
C PHE A 55 -5.38 5.21 -2.34
N HIS A 56 -4.42 4.70 -1.61
CA HIS A 56 -4.47 3.31 -1.17
C HIS A 56 -4.90 3.17 0.27
N ALA A 57 -5.13 4.29 0.94
CA ALA A 57 -5.52 4.24 2.35
C ALA A 57 -6.85 3.53 2.55
N LEU A 58 -7.70 3.55 1.52
CA LEU A 58 -9.00 2.93 1.64
C LEU A 58 -8.92 1.42 1.79
N GLU A 59 -7.77 0.84 1.47
CA GLU A 59 -7.61 -0.60 1.59
C GLU A 59 -7.17 -1.02 2.97
N LEU A 60 -6.88 -0.07 3.84
CA LEU A 60 -6.37 -0.40 5.16
C LEU A 60 -7.48 -0.42 6.18
N ARG A 61 -7.28 -1.24 7.21
CA ARG A 61 -8.14 -1.24 8.37
C ARG A 61 -7.47 -0.41 9.43
N GLU A 62 -8.24 0.23 10.26
CA GLU A 62 -7.70 0.98 11.40
C GLU A 62 -6.68 2.03 10.96
N ALA A 63 -6.91 2.62 9.79
CA ALA A 63 -5.98 3.60 9.26
C ALA A 63 -6.05 4.88 10.09
N ALA A 64 -4.90 5.46 10.34
CA ALA A 64 -4.80 6.72 11.07
C ALA A 64 -3.78 7.59 10.37
N PRO A 65 -3.92 8.91 10.45
CA PRO A 65 -2.95 9.79 9.80
C PRO A 65 -1.55 9.55 10.35
N VAL A 66 -0.59 9.64 9.47
CA VAL A 66 0.80 9.58 9.89
C VAL A 66 1.09 10.87 10.62
N SER A 67 1.58 10.74 11.87
CA SER A 67 1.82 11.91 12.59
C SER A 67 3.13 12.38 12.28
N GLU A 68 3.30 13.60 12.04
CA GLU A 68 4.45 14.04 11.81
C GLU A 68 4.75 15.07 12.53
N HIS A 69 5.46 15.38 12.82
CA HIS A 69 5.78 16.52 13.42
C HIS A 69 6.69 16.48 13.92
#